data_38f14fdb9936b41429ea0053d386aa77
#
_entry.id   38f14fdb9936b41429ea0053d386aa77
#
_cell.length_a   1.000
_cell.length_b   1.000
_cell.length_c   1.000
_cell.angle_alpha   90.00
_cell.angle_beta   90.00
_cell.angle_gamma   90.00
#
_symmetry.space_group_name_H-M   'P 1'
#
loop_
_entity.id
_entity.type
_entity.pdbx_description
1 polymer ?
#
loop_
_entity_poly.entity_id
_entity_poly.type
_entity_poly.pdbx_seq_one_letter_code
_entity_poly.pdbx_strand_id
1 'polypeptide(L)'
;MIVLAGPSGSGKSHLAERLDLPILRLDDFYRDGSDPALPRITTGAIPSRRLVPRLLTTGAGLVDWDDPDSWLCDEAVAALSTLCRTGTVQTPVYSISANGRTGTQTLSLSDAPLVIAEGIFAHHVVEPLREAGLLAAAYCLRQHPTVTFWRRLTRDLREHRKPPLVLVRRGLALARDQRRIVAEAVAAGCTPVTADEAYRLVRALPVS
;
A
#
# COMPACT_ATOMS: atom_id res chain seq x y z
N MET A 1 13.74 1.95 -10.59
CA MET A 1 12.59 1.49 -9.78
C MET A 1 11.38 2.40 -9.99
N ILE A 2 10.19 1.85 -9.98
CA ILE A 2 8.92 2.59 -10.11
C ILE A 2 8.13 2.44 -8.82
N VAL A 3 7.68 3.54 -8.23
CA VAL A 3 6.80 3.54 -7.06
C VAL A 3 5.36 3.72 -7.50
N LEU A 4 4.47 2.80 -7.10
CA LEU A 4 3.02 2.89 -7.32
C LEU A 4 2.30 3.09 -5.97
N ALA A 5 2.02 4.34 -5.66
CA ALA A 5 1.21 4.73 -4.51
C ALA A 5 -0.29 4.82 -4.88
N GLY A 6 -1.12 4.95 -3.87
CA GLY A 6 -2.54 5.24 -4.04
C GLY A 6 -3.44 4.38 -3.14
N PRO A 7 -4.71 4.77 -3.00
CA PRO A 7 -5.64 4.10 -2.10
C PRO A 7 -5.86 2.63 -2.48
N SER A 8 -6.22 1.82 -1.49
CA SER A 8 -6.60 0.43 -1.75
C SER A 8 -7.75 0.37 -2.76
N GLY A 9 -7.68 -0.55 -3.72
CA GLY A 9 -8.68 -0.67 -4.80
C GLY A 9 -8.51 0.32 -5.95
N SER A 10 -7.44 1.13 -5.99
CA SER A 10 -7.13 2.02 -7.12
C SER A 10 -6.63 1.28 -8.36
N GLY A 11 -6.32 -0.01 -8.26
CA GLY A 11 -5.87 -0.83 -9.38
C GLY A 11 -4.35 -0.98 -9.50
N LYS A 12 -3.58 -0.69 -8.45
CA LYS A 12 -2.11 -0.81 -8.43
C LYS A 12 -1.64 -2.19 -8.84
N SER A 13 -2.09 -3.22 -8.14
CA SER A 13 -1.67 -4.61 -8.39
C SER A 13 -2.05 -5.06 -9.82
N HIS A 14 -3.24 -4.68 -10.30
CA HIS A 14 -3.64 -4.98 -11.67
C HIS A 14 -2.76 -4.26 -12.72
N LEU A 15 -2.37 -3.00 -12.46
CA LEU A 15 -1.44 -2.28 -13.33
C LEU A 15 -0.06 -2.94 -13.30
N ALA A 16 0.42 -3.33 -12.13
CA ALA A 16 1.71 -3.98 -11.97
C ALA A 16 1.77 -5.32 -12.74
N GLU A 17 0.71 -6.13 -12.65
CA GLU A 17 0.57 -7.36 -13.46
C GLU A 17 0.56 -7.08 -14.96
N ARG A 18 -0.16 -6.03 -15.43
CA ARG A 18 -0.18 -5.65 -16.84
C ARG A 18 1.17 -5.19 -17.39
N LEU A 19 2.04 -4.66 -16.53
CA LEU A 19 3.37 -4.19 -16.92
C LEU A 19 4.37 -5.34 -17.07
N ASP A 20 4.06 -6.52 -16.54
CA ASP A 20 4.90 -7.71 -16.56
C ASP A 20 6.32 -7.43 -16.01
N LEU A 21 6.36 -6.67 -14.90
CA LEU A 21 7.57 -6.32 -14.18
C LEU A 21 7.57 -7.00 -12.79
N PRO A 22 8.74 -7.33 -12.23
CA PRO A 22 8.84 -7.78 -10.86
C PRO A 22 8.18 -6.79 -9.89
N ILE A 23 7.46 -7.32 -8.89
CA ILE A 23 6.70 -6.52 -7.93
C ILE A 23 7.22 -6.78 -6.53
N LEU A 24 7.70 -5.75 -5.85
CA LEU A 24 7.93 -5.77 -4.42
C LEU A 24 6.70 -5.18 -3.72
N ARG A 25 6.02 -6.03 -2.96
CA ARG A 25 4.82 -5.65 -2.22
C ARG A 25 5.22 -5.00 -0.89
N LEU A 26 5.04 -3.71 -0.79
CA LEU A 26 5.37 -2.96 0.42
C LEU A 26 4.41 -3.28 1.58
N ASP A 27 3.20 -3.73 1.28
CA ASP A 27 2.23 -4.15 2.28
C ASP A 27 2.68 -5.41 3.05
N ASP A 28 3.72 -6.14 2.58
CA ASP A 28 4.31 -7.26 3.31
C ASP A 28 5.24 -6.81 4.47
N PHE A 29 5.58 -5.52 4.55
CA PHE A 29 6.45 -4.96 5.59
C PHE A 29 5.70 -4.40 6.81
N TYR A 30 4.45 -4.78 7.02
CA TYR A 30 3.75 -4.47 8.26
C TYR A 30 4.43 -5.14 9.48
N ARG A 31 4.30 -4.49 10.64
CA ARG A 31 4.66 -5.07 11.93
C ARG A 31 3.76 -6.24 12.26
N ASP A 32 4.28 -7.21 13.00
CA ASP A 32 3.45 -8.28 13.56
C ASP A 32 2.37 -7.70 14.49
N GLY A 33 1.19 -8.31 14.51
CA GLY A 33 0.09 -7.86 15.37
C GLY A 33 0.38 -7.97 16.88
N SER A 34 1.41 -8.71 17.25
CA SER A 34 1.94 -8.83 18.62
C SER A 34 2.98 -7.77 18.97
N ASP A 35 3.45 -6.96 18.00
CA ASP A 35 4.48 -5.94 18.24
C ASP A 35 3.94 -4.86 19.21
N PRO A 36 4.61 -4.65 20.38
CA PRO A 36 4.20 -3.64 21.35
C PRO A 36 4.33 -2.20 20.81
N ALA A 37 5.10 -1.97 19.76
CA ALA A 37 5.28 -0.67 19.13
C ALA A 37 4.13 -0.29 18.16
N LEU A 38 3.16 -1.20 17.94
CA LEU A 38 2.02 -0.91 17.08
C LEU A 38 1.20 0.27 17.61
N PRO A 39 0.88 1.27 16.75
CA PRO A 39 0.02 2.38 17.12
C PRO A 39 -1.37 1.88 17.50
N ARG A 40 -1.93 2.43 18.58
CA ARG A 40 -3.24 2.02 19.08
C ARG A 40 -4.22 3.20 19.07
N ILE A 41 -5.44 2.93 18.66
CA ILE A 41 -6.53 3.91 18.73
C ILE A 41 -6.93 4.04 20.21
N THR A 42 -6.58 5.16 20.86
CA THR A 42 -7.02 5.46 22.21
C THR A 42 -8.47 5.98 22.20
N THR A 43 -9.30 5.49 23.12
CA THR A 43 -10.76 5.74 23.17
C THR A 43 -11.15 7.21 23.39
N GLY A 44 -10.18 8.08 23.72
CA GLY A 44 -10.38 9.53 23.88
C GLY A 44 -10.10 10.38 22.64
N ALA A 45 -9.47 9.80 21.63
CA ALA A 45 -9.02 10.50 20.42
C ALA A 45 -9.64 9.94 19.13
N ILE A 46 -10.86 9.38 19.22
CA ILE A 46 -11.59 9.01 17.99
C ILE A 46 -11.97 10.34 17.32
N PRO A 47 -11.23 10.77 16.28
CA PRO A 47 -11.75 11.85 15.44
C PRO A 47 -13.10 11.34 14.94
N SER A 48 -14.10 12.18 14.96
CA SER A 48 -15.51 11.91 14.58
C SER A 48 -15.70 11.27 13.19
N ARG A 49 -14.66 10.80 12.57
CA ARG A 49 -14.56 10.23 11.21
C ARG A 49 -14.39 8.72 11.14
N ARG A 50 -13.97 8.05 12.25
CA ARG A 50 -13.79 6.59 12.26
C ARG A 50 -14.92 5.95 13.06
N LEU A 51 -15.96 5.47 12.39
CA LEU A 51 -17.01 4.64 12.97
C LEU A 51 -16.47 3.22 13.22
N VAL A 52 -15.66 3.08 14.27
CA VAL A 52 -15.35 1.76 14.82
C VAL A 52 -16.58 1.32 15.63
N PRO A 53 -17.17 0.14 15.38
CA PRO A 53 -18.25 -0.34 16.22
C PRO A 53 -17.78 -0.44 17.66
N ARG A 54 -18.44 0.25 18.58
CA ARG A 54 -18.18 0.31 20.04
C ARG A 54 -18.18 -1.07 20.73
N LEU A 55 -18.50 -2.14 19.99
CA LEU A 55 -18.67 -3.49 20.54
C LEU A 55 -17.39 -4.32 20.66
N LEU A 56 -16.21 -3.81 20.24
CA LEU A 56 -14.95 -4.57 20.25
C LEU A 56 -13.87 -4.00 21.18
N THR A 57 -14.24 -3.09 22.08
CA THR A 57 -13.29 -2.49 23.03
C THR A 57 -13.36 -3.19 24.39
N THR A 58 -12.75 -4.37 24.51
CA THR A 58 -12.36 -4.91 25.80
C THR A 58 -10.84 -4.73 25.96
N GLY A 59 -10.45 -3.74 26.77
CA GLY A 59 -9.18 -3.66 27.49
C GLY A 59 -7.90 -3.29 26.74
N ALA A 60 -7.68 -3.73 25.52
CA ALA A 60 -6.52 -3.34 24.70
C ALA A 60 -6.99 -2.53 23.51
N GLY A 61 -6.55 -1.28 23.37
CA GLY A 61 -6.93 -0.41 22.24
C GLY A 61 -6.72 -1.10 20.88
N LEU A 62 -7.65 -0.87 19.94
CA LEU A 62 -7.54 -1.42 18.58
C LEU A 62 -6.28 -0.87 17.91
N VAL A 63 -5.55 -1.73 17.20
CA VAL A 63 -4.39 -1.32 16.39
C VAL A 63 -4.85 -0.43 15.23
N ASP A 64 -4.15 0.69 15.02
CA ASP A 64 -4.36 1.57 13.86
C ASP A 64 -3.45 1.15 12.71
N TRP A 65 -3.94 0.24 11.87
CA TRP A 65 -3.23 -0.24 10.68
C TRP A 65 -3.13 0.80 9.55
N ASP A 66 -3.84 1.90 9.64
CA ASP A 66 -3.75 3.01 8.69
C ASP A 66 -2.72 4.07 9.14
N ASP A 67 -2.08 3.86 10.28
CA ASP A 67 -0.98 4.70 10.77
C ASP A 67 0.34 4.22 10.18
N PRO A 68 1.19 5.12 9.62
CA PRO A 68 2.49 4.75 9.07
C PRO A 68 3.41 4.02 10.06
N ASP A 69 3.29 4.26 11.37
CA ASP A 69 4.08 3.58 12.39
C ASP A 69 3.75 2.08 12.52
N SER A 70 2.63 1.62 11.94
CA SER A 70 2.31 0.19 11.80
C SER A 70 3.17 -0.52 10.77
N TRP A 71 3.95 0.21 9.97
CA TRP A 71 4.70 -0.27 8.82
C TRP A 71 6.20 0.03 8.95
N LEU A 72 7.06 -0.87 8.49
CA LEU A 72 8.50 -0.80 8.66
C LEU A 72 9.16 -0.19 7.42
N CYS A 73 9.13 1.15 7.33
CA CYS A 73 9.67 1.91 6.20
C CYS A 73 11.14 1.58 5.92
N ASP A 74 11.98 1.61 6.96
CA ASP A 74 13.43 1.39 6.81
C ASP A 74 13.76 -0.01 6.28
N GLU A 75 13.01 -1.02 6.73
CA GLU A 75 13.16 -2.39 6.23
C GLU A 75 12.77 -2.50 4.76
N ALA A 76 11.66 -1.86 4.37
CA ALA A 76 11.23 -1.81 2.99
C ALA A 76 12.24 -1.10 2.09
N VAL A 77 12.78 0.03 2.51
CA VAL A 77 13.83 0.79 1.77
C VAL A 77 15.11 -0.03 1.66
N ALA A 78 15.52 -0.73 2.72
CA ALA A 78 16.69 -1.61 2.69
C ALA A 78 16.49 -2.78 1.71
N ALA A 79 15.32 -3.40 1.71
CA ALA A 79 14.97 -4.47 0.78
C ALA A 79 14.98 -4.00 -0.68
N LEU A 80 14.38 -2.83 -0.96
CA LEU A 80 14.38 -2.21 -2.29
C LEU A 80 15.80 -1.88 -2.76
N SER A 81 16.63 -1.32 -1.88
CA SER A 81 18.02 -0.99 -2.18
C SER A 81 18.86 -2.24 -2.44
N THR A 82 18.64 -3.30 -1.67
CA THR A 82 19.32 -4.58 -1.88
C THR A 82 18.92 -5.18 -3.22
N LEU A 83 17.63 -5.23 -3.53
CA LEU A 83 17.13 -5.75 -4.78
C LEU A 83 17.77 -5.07 -6.00
N CYS A 84 17.87 -3.73 -5.97
CA CYS A 84 18.49 -2.99 -7.07
C CYS A 84 19.98 -3.22 -7.21
N ARG A 85 20.69 -3.50 -6.12
CA ARG A 85 22.15 -3.70 -6.16
C ARG A 85 22.55 -5.14 -6.50
N THR A 86 21.78 -6.10 -6.03
CA THR A 86 22.16 -7.53 -6.12
C THR A 86 21.30 -8.33 -7.08
N GLY A 87 20.21 -7.73 -7.58
CA GLY A 87 19.22 -8.42 -8.43
C GLY A 87 18.29 -9.36 -7.69
N THR A 88 18.52 -9.62 -6.39
CA THR A 88 17.70 -10.53 -5.57
C THR A 88 17.55 -10.01 -4.15
N VAL A 89 16.43 -10.33 -3.48
CA VAL A 89 16.20 -10.01 -2.07
C VAL A 89 15.24 -11.00 -1.43
N GLN A 90 15.42 -11.23 -0.13
CA GLN A 90 14.44 -11.89 0.70
C GLN A 90 13.45 -10.86 1.24
N THR A 91 12.15 -11.06 0.99
CA THR A 91 11.08 -10.20 1.52
C THR A 91 10.19 -10.99 2.46
N PRO A 92 9.62 -10.35 3.49
CA PRO A 92 8.63 -11.01 4.33
C PRO A 92 7.38 -11.37 3.52
N VAL A 93 6.61 -12.32 4.05
CA VAL A 93 5.25 -12.63 3.59
C VAL A 93 4.31 -12.32 4.74
N TYR A 94 3.46 -11.32 4.58
CA TYR A 94 2.49 -10.91 5.60
C TYR A 94 1.12 -11.53 5.34
N SER A 95 0.53 -12.10 6.36
CA SER A 95 -0.82 -12.66 6.32
C SER A 95 -1.79 -11.85 7.19
N ILE A 96 -2.80 -11.26 6.56
CA ILE A 96 -3.87 -10.54 7.27
C ILE A 96 -4.63 -11.49 8.22
N SER A 97 -4.84 -12.75 7.83
CA SER A 97 -5.55 -13.73 8.63
C SER A 97 -4.74 -14.21 9.83
N ALA A 98 -3.40 -14.31 9.69
CA ALA A 98 -2.49 -14.62 10.79
C ALA A 98 -2.14 -13.38 11.62
N ASN A 99 -2.50 -12.18 11.15
CA ASN A 99 -2.17 -10.89 11.75
C ASN A 99 -0.67 -10.73 11.99
N GLY A 100 0.15 -11.16 11.02
CA GLY A 100 1.61 -11.14 11.16
C GLY A 100 2.33 -11.79 9.98
N ARG A 101 3.65 -11.81 10.09
CA ARG A 101 4.54 -12.42 9.11
C ARG A 101 4.51 -13.94 9.23
N THR A 102 4.33 -14.62 8.11
CA THR A 102 4.21 -16.10 8.06
C THR A 102 5.41 -16.78 7.43
N GLY A 103 6.36 -16.00 6.92
CA GLY A 103 7.56 -16.52 6.28
C GLY A 103 8.30 -15.47 5.48
N THR A 104 9.18 -15.94 4.62
CA THR A 104 9.93 -15.11 3.66
C THR A 104 9.81 -15.68 2.25
N GLN A 105 9.96 -14.84 1.25
CA GLN A 105 10.03 -15.22 -0.15
C GLN A 105 11.21 -14.54 -0.83
N THR A 106 11.77 -15.17 -1.86
CA THR A 106 12.81 -14.56 -2.67
C THR A 106 12.19 -13.83 -3.85
N LEU A 107 12.48 -12.55 -3.99
CA LEU A 107 12.20 -11.78 -5.18
C LEU A 107 13.48 -11.62 -5.99
N SER A 108 13.41 -11.89 -7.30
CA SER A 108 14.50 -11.71 -8.24
C SER A 108 14.08 -10.76 -9.36
N LEU A 109 14.97 -9.88 -9.76
CA LEU A 109 14.78 -9.04 -10.96
C LEU A 109 14.90 -9.88 -12.24
N SER A 110 15.63 -11.01 -12.20
CA SER A 110 16.05 -11.70 -13.42
C SER A 110 16.69 -10.71 -14.39
N ASP A 111 16.18 -10.61 -15.61
CA ASP A 111 16.65 -9.64 -16.62
C ASP A 111 15.76 -8.39 -16.72
N ALA A 112 14.83 -8.20 -15.76
CA ALA A 112 13.93 -7.06 -15.81
C ALA A 112 14.69 -5.76 -15.47
N PRO A 113 14.62 -4.76 -16.34
CA PRO A 113 15.35 -3.51 -16.15
C PRO A 113 14.72 -2.60 -15.11
N LEU A 114 13.48 -2.85 -14.75
CA LEU A 114 12.70 -2.08 -13.79
C LEU A 114 11.97 -3.01 -12.82
N VAL A 115 11.72 -2.52 -11.61
CA VAL A 115 10.91 -3.16 -10.60
C VAL A 115 9.85 -2.20 -10.09
N ILE A 116 8.70 -2.73 -9.74
CA ILE A 116 7.59 -1.98 -9.16
C ILE A 116 7.59 -2.17 -7.65
N ALA A 117 7.61 -1.08 -6.89
CA ALA A 117 7.31 -1.03 -5.47
C ALA A 117 5.86 -0.54 -5.29
N GLU A 118 4.96 -1.41 -4.82
CA GLU A 118 3.54 -1.06 -4.66
C GLU A 118 3.05 -1.28 -3.24
N GLY A 119 2.21 -0.37 -2.74
CA GLY A 119 1.59 -0.48 -1.43
C GLY A 119 0.81 0.76 -1.04
N ILE A 120 0.09 0.69 0.08
CA ILE A 120 -0.66 1.84 0.59
C ILE A 120 0.27 2.95 1.08
N PHE A 121 1.41 2.57 1.69
CA PHE A 121 2.44 3.48 2.19
C PHE A 121 3.59 3.72 1.19
N ALA A 122 3.43 3.31 -0.07
CA ALA A 122 4.48 3.41 -1.08
C ALA A 122 5.06 4.83 -1.27
N HIS A 123 4.30 5.87 -0.96
CA HIS A 123 4.79 7.25 -1.05
C HIS A 123 5.89 7.59 -0.04
N HIS A 124 6.00 6.86 1.08
CA HIS A 124 7.07 7.06 2.07
C HIS A 124 8.46 6.62 1.58
N VAL A 125 8.55 5.71 0.60
CA VAL A 125 9.84 5.29 0.05
C VAL A 125 10.33 6.20 -1.09
N VAL A 126 9.53 7.17 -1.54
CA VAL A 126 9.86 8.02 -2.70
C VAL A 126 11.13 8.84 -2.46
N GLU A 127 11.19 9.57 -1.33
CA GLU A 127 12.36 10.40 -1.03
C GLU A 127 13.63 9.58 -0.75
N PRO A 128 13.61 8.56 0.11
CA PRO A 128 14.77 7.69 0.29
C PRO A 128 15.31 7.08 -1.00
N LEU A 129 14.42 6.66 -1.90
CA LEU A 129 14.83 6.10 -3.20
C LEU A 129 15.37 7.15 -4.17
N ARG A 130 14.86 8.38 -4.10
CA ARG A 130 15.37 9.52 -4.88
C ARG A 130 16.77 9.88 -4.44
N GLU A 131 17.01 10.02 -3.13
CA GLU A 131 18.31 10.30 -2.55
C GLU A 131 19.34 9.21 -2.89
N ALA A 132 18.91 7.95 -2.93
CA ALA A 132 19.74 6.82 -3.33
C ALA A 132 19.98 6.72 -4.85
N GLY A 133 19.36 7.56 -5.68
CA GLY A 133 19.46 7.50 -7.15
C GLY A 133 18.78 6.27 -7.77
N LEU A 134 17.88 5.62 -7.03
CA LEU A 134 17.20 4.38 -7.45
C LEU A 134 15.79 4.61 -8.03
N LEU A 135 15.23 5.81 -7.89
CA LEU A 135 13.89 6.14 -8.33
C LEU A 135 13.86 6.53 -9.82
N ALA A 136 13.22 5.73 -10.65
CA ALA A 136 12.95 6.09 -12.05
C ALA A 136 11.67 6.92 -12.20
N ALA A 137 10.60 6.55 -11.46
CA ALA A 137 9.34 7.28 -11.46
C ALA A 137 8.52 6.96 -10.20
N ALA A 138 7.66 7.92 -9.79
CA ALA A 138 6.71 7.73 -8.71
C ALA A 138 5.31 8.19 -9.17
N TYR A 139 4.35 7.27 -9.14
CA TYR A 139 2.97 7.53 -9.55
C TYR A 139 2.00 7.27 -8.41
N CYS A 140 1.00 8.14 -8.28
CA CYS A 140 -0.14 7.92 -7.41
C CYS A 140 -1.38 7.61 -8.26
N LEU A 141 -1.86 6.37 -8.20
CA LEU A 141 -3.04 5.98 -8.95
C LEU A 141 -4.30 6.61 -8.35
N ARG A 142 -4.94 7.48 -9.13
CA ARG A 142 -6.23 8.06 -8.81
C ARG A 142 -7.32 7.38 -9.60
N GLN A 143 -8.42 7.08 -8.93
CA GLN A 143 -9.66 6.64 -9.57
C GLN A 143 -10.82 7.43 -9.03
N HIS A 144 -11.91 7.48 -9.80
CA HIS A 144 -13.13 8.09 -9.30
C HIS A 144 -13.62 7.34 -8.05
N PRO A 145 -13.98 8.03 -6.96
CA PRO A 145 -14.35 7.42 -5.69
C PRO A 145 -15.44 6.34 -5.81
N THR A 146 -16.40 6.53 -6.72
CA THR A 146 -17.47 5.56 -6.97
C THR A 146 -16.94 4.24 -7.54
N VAL A 147 -15.96 4.28 -8.46
CA VAL A 147 -15.36 3.07 -9.05
C VAL A 147 -14.60 2.30 -7.97
N THR A 148 -13.83 3.00 -7.15
CA THR A 148 -13.10 2.39 -6.03
C THR A 148 -14.07 1.77 -5.02
N PHE A 149 -15.18 2.46 -4.71
CA PHE A 149 -16.24 1.97 -3.84
C PHE A 149 -16.82 0.65 -4.35
N TRP A 150 -17.25 0.61 -5.63
CA TRP A 150 -17.86 -0.58 -6.22
C TRP A 150 -16.89 -1.76 -6.31
N ARG A 151 -15.63 -1.53 -6.70
CA ARG A 151 -14.61 -2.59 -6.76
C ARG A 151 -14.33 -3.20 -5.39
N ARG A 152 -14.28 -2.39 -4.34
CA ARG A 152 -14.13 -2.88 -2.97
C ARG A 152 -15.36 -3.63 -2.50
N LEU A 153 -16.53 -3.05 -2.71
CA LEU A 153 -17.80 -3.67 -2.31
C LEU A 153 -17.94 -5.06 -2.94
N THR A 154 -17.70 -5.19 -4.24
CA THR A 154 -17.80 -6.48 -4.94
C THR A 154 -16.76 -7.49 -4.45
N ARG A 155 -15.51 -7.06 -4.16
CA ARG A 155 -14.50 -7.93 -3.58
C ARG A 155 -14.90 -8.40 -2.18
N ASP A 156 -15.28 -7.48 -1.31
CA ASP A 156 -15.62 -7.78 0.09
C ASP A 156 -16.89 -8.63 0.21
N LEU A 157 -17.83 -8.50 -0.73
CA LEU A 157 -19.00 -9.39 -0.85
C LEU A 157 -18.63 -10.80 -1.33
N ARG A 158 -17.72 -10.93 -2.30
CA ARG A 158 -17.22 -12.24 -2.76
C ARG A 158 -16.46 -13.00 -1.67
N GLU A 159 -15.71 -12.28 -0.86
CA GLU A 159 -14.90 -12.84 0.22
C GLU A 159 -15.67 -13.00 1.55
N HIS A 160 -16.99 -12.73 1.56
CA HIS A 160 -17.91 -12.88 2.71
C HIS A 160 -17.40 -12.23 4.01
N ARG A 161 -16.65 -11.11 3.89
CA ARG A 161 -15.90 -10.55 5.01
C ARG A 161 -16.75 -9.84 6.07
N LYS A 162 -17.92 -9.24 5.72
CA LYS A 162 -18.81 -8.50 6.66
C LYS A 162 -20.21 -8.24 6.10
N PRO A 163 -21.21 -7.89 6.98
CA PRO A 163 -22.56 -7.52 6.56
C PRO A 163 -22.61 -6.31 5.61
N PRO A 164 -23.51 -6.27 4.62
CA PRO A 164 -23.57 -5.24 3.56
C PRO A 164 -23.66 -3.79 4.06
N LEU A 165 -24.43 -3.51 5.11
CA LEU A 165 -24.58 -2.17 5.70
C LEU A 165 -23.29 -1.63 6.28
N VAL A 166 -22.47 -2.48 6.89
CA VAL A 166 -21.15 -2.12 7.44
C VAL A 166 -20.21 -1.78 6.29
N LEU A 167 -20.27 -2.53 5.18
CA LEU A 167 -19.45 -2.31 3.99
C LEU A 167 -19.76 -0.97 3.32
N VAL A 168 -21.03 -0.58 3.20
CA VAL A 168 -21.43 0.71 2.62
C VAL A 168 -20.93 1.89 3.47
N ARG A 169 -21.12 1.85 4.80
CA ARG A 169 -20.65 2.91 5.69
C ARG A 169 -19.13 3.02 5.67
N ARG A 170 -18.42 1.89 5.67
CA ARG A 170 -16.97 1.83 5.56
C ARG A 170 -16.48 2.37 4.20
N GLY A 171 -17.19 2.05 3.12
CA GLY A 171 -16.87 2.55 1.78
C GLY A 171 -16.95 4.07 1.67
N LEU A 172 -17.92 4.70 2.31
CA LEU A 172 -18.07 6.18 2.35
C LEU A 172 -16.96 6.84 3.17
N ALA A 173 -16.56 6.26 4.29
CA ALA A 173 -15.42 6.75 5.09
C ALA A 173 -14.12 6.66 4.28
N LEU A 174 -13.88 5.53 3.64
CA LEU A 174 -12.69 5.30 2.81
C LEU A 174 -12.63 6.18 1.56
N ALA A 175 -13.78 6.58 0.98
CA ALA A 175 -13.81 7.53 -0.12
C ALA A 175 -13.36 8.95 0.30
N ARG A 176 -13.56 9.31 1.57
CA ARG A 176 -13.04 10.57 2.13
C ARG A 176 -11.54 10.49 2.41
N ASP A 177 -11.05 9.36 2.92
CA ASP A 177 -9.63 9.12 3.17
C ASP A 177 -8.82 9.02 1.86
N GLN A 178 -9.45 8.64 0.75
CA GLN A 178 -8.82 8.59 -0.56
C GLN A 178 -8.19 9.93 -0.98
N ARG A 179 -8.87 11.05 -0.71
CA ARG A 179 -8.34 12.38 -1.04
C ARG A 179 -7.09 12.72 -0.25
N ARG A 180 -7.08 12.33 1.03
CA ARG A 180 -5.92 12.53 1.90
C ARG A 180 -4.72 11.71 1.42
N ILE A 181 -4.91 10.42 1.15
CA ILE A 181 -3.84 9.53 0.64
C ILE A 181 -3.25 10.07 -0.67
N VAL A 182 -4.10 10.54 -1.59
CA VAL A 182 -3.62 11.14 -2.83
C VAL A 182 -2.84 12.44 -2.57
N ALA A 183 -3.31 13.29 -1.66
CA ALA A 183 -2.63 14.54 -1.33
C ALA A 183 -1.26 14.27 -0.67
N GLU A 184 -1.18 13.32 0.25
CA GLU A 184 0.08 12.89 0.88
C GLU A 184 1.06 12.32 -0.15
N ALA A 185 0.59 11.47 -1.06
CA ALA A 185 1.43 10.91 -2.11
C ALA A 185 1.94 11.99 -3.08
N VAL A 186 1.11 12.98 -3.44
CA VAL A 186 1.52 14.12 -4.27
C VAL A 186 2.55 14.98 -3.53
N ALA A 187 2.34 15.24 -2.23
CA ALA A 187 3.30 15.98 -1.41
C ALA A 187 4.66 15.26 -1.30
N ALA A 188 4.67 13.92 -1.32
CA ALA A 188 5.87 13.09 -1.36
C ALA A 188 6.51 13.01 -2.76
N GLY A 189 5.96 13.70 -3.77
CA GLY A 189 6.52 13.76 -5.12
C GLY A 189 5.97 12.71 -6.09
N CYS A 190 4.87 12.04 -5.78
CA CYS A 190 4.20 11.17 -6.75
C CYS A 190 3.37 11.98 -7.75
N THR A 191 3.42 11.61 -9.02
CA THR A 191 2.56 12.18 -10.06
C THR A 191 1.18 11.50 -10.04
N PRO A 192 0.08 12.25 -9.84
CA PRO A 192 -1.27 11.68 -9.83
C PRO A 192 -1.72 11.34 -11.26
N VAL A 193 -1.97 10.06 -11.52
CA VAL A 193 -2.33 9.55 -12.85
C VAL A 193 -3.44 8.49 -12.75
N THR A 194 -4.11 8.23 -13.86
CA THR A 194 -4.96 7.03 -14.03
C THR A 194 -4.10 5.79 -14.31
N ALA A 195 -4.67 4.60 -14.18
CA ALA A 195 -3.93 3.36 -14.45
C ALA A 195 -3.44 3.28 -15.91
N ASP A 196 -4.24 3.76 -16.87
CA ASP A 196 -3.86 3.74 -18.29
C ASP A 196 -2.81 4.81 -18.64
N GLU A 197 -2.84 5.96 -17.98
CA GLU A 197 -1.77 6.97 -18.08
C GLU A 197 -0.47 6.41 -17.51
N ALA A 198 -0.51 5.81 -16.30
CA ALA A 198 0.66 5.20 -15.69
C ALA A 198 1.25 4.09 -16.57
N TYR A 199 0.40 3.24 -17.15
CA TYR A 199 0.86 2.19 -18.07
C TYR A 199 1.66 2.78 -19.25
N ARG A 200 1.12 3.82 -19.91
CA ARG A 200 1.81 4.47 -21.04
C ARG A 200 3.12 5.13 -20.63
N LEU A 201 3.11 5.83 -19.49
CA LEU A 201 4.29 6.53 -18.98
C LEU A 201 5.40 5.54 -18.60
N VAL A 202 5.07 4.43 -17.93
CA VAL A 202 6.05 3.40 -17.58
C VAL A 202 6.65 2.75 -18.83
N ARG A 203 5.83 2.45 -19.83
CA ARG A 203 6.30 1.87 -21.11
C ARG A 203 7.17 2.80 -21.92
N ALA A 204 7.10 4.10 -21.65
CA ALA A 204 7.91 5.13 -22.32
C ALA A 204 9.19 5.49 -21.54
N LEU A 205 9.41 4.93 -20.34
CA LEU A 205 10.63 5.17 -19.60
C LEU A 205 11.84 4.64 -20.38
N PRO A 206 12.93 5.42 -20.46
CA PRO A 206 14.17 4.94 -21.07
C PRO A 206 14.70 3.79 -20.20
N VAL A 207 14.90 2.65 -20.83
CA VAL A 207 15.53 1.47 -20.25
C VAL A 207 16.95 1.46 -20.80
N SER A 208 17.90 1.90 -20.00
CA SER A 208 19.33 1.85 -20.30
C SER A 208 20.00 0.69 -19.61
#